data_16306801ca6e323773c1b89bde1d221e
#
_entry.id   16306801ca6e323773c1b89bde1d221e
#
_cell.length_a   1.000
_cell.length_b   1.000
_cell.length_c   1.000
_cell.angle_alpha   90.00
_cell.angle_beta   90.00
_cell.angle_gamma   90.00
#
_symmetry.space_group_name_H-M   'P 1'
#
loop_
_entity.id
_entity.type
_entity.pdbx_description
1 polymer ?
#
loop_
_entity_poly.entity_id
_entity_poly.type
_entity_poly.pdbx_seq_one_letter_code
_entity_poly.pdbx_strand_id
1 'polypeptide(L)'
;MEKEYKILGNYIRPVDERNRDLEITKLLGVSISKKFIPSIANIVGTDLSNYKIVRTGQFAYGSVTSRNGEKISIAYLDEEDCIISSSYTVFEVENKKELDPEYLMLWFSRPEFDRYARYKSHGSVREIFEWNELCMVELPVPDISEQKNIVKAYKTITDRIALKKQINDNLAA
;
A
#
# COMPACT_ATOMS: atom_id res chain seq x y z
N MET A 1 -7.05 -13.16 -25.80
CA MET A 1 -5.62 -12.84 -25.56
C MET A 1 -5.24 -13.35 -24.19
N GLU A 2 -4.30 -14.26 -24.10
CA GLU A 2 -3.72 -14.64 -22.82
C GLU A 2 -3.07 -13.41 -22.18
N LYS A 3 -3.42 -13.13 -20.93
CA LYS A 3 -2.76 -12.05 -20.18
C LYS A 3 -1.37 -12.54 -19.79
N GLU A 4 -0.35 -11.91 -20.31
CA GLU A 4 1.03 -12.18 -19.92
C GLU A 4 1.24 -11.67 -18.48
N TYR A 5 1.55 -12.58 -17.56
CA TYR A 5 1.90 -12.24 -16.19
C TYR A 5 3.39 -11.92 -16.08
N LYS A 6 3.71 -10.90 -15.30
CA LYS A 6 5.08 -10.42 -15.09
C LYS A 6 5.39 -10.38 -13.61
N ILE A 7 6.64 -10.60 -13.26
CA ILE A 7 7.14 -10.61 -11.89
C ILE A 7 7.24 -9.17 -11.38
N LEU A 8 6.58 -8.85 -10.27
CA LEU A 8 6.49 -7.51 -9.69
C LEU A 8 7.87 -6.92 -9.35
N GLY A 9 8.80 -7.76 -8.88
CA GLY A 9 10.16 -7.34 -8.49
C GLY A 9 10.95 -6.63 -9.61
N ASN A 10 10.56 -6.80 -10.87
CA ASN A 10 11.16 -6.10 -12.00
C ASN A 10 10.72 -4.63 -12.14
N TYR A 11 9.74 -4.20 -11.33
CA TYR A 11 9.09 -2.89 -11.45
C TYR A 11 9.16 -2.06 -10.19
N ILE A 12 9.55 -2.65 -9.06
CA ILE A 12 9.56 -1.99 -7.75
C ILE A 12 10.92 -2.06 -7.10
N ARG A 13 11.20 -1.05 -6.28
CA ARG A 13 12.40 -1.02 -5.44
C ARG A 13 12.09 -0.59 -4.02
N PRO A 14 12.83 -1.07 -3.01
CA PRO A 14 12.68 -0.63 -1.64
C PRO A 14 13.23 0.80 -1.47
N VAL A 15 12.65 1.53 -0.51
CA VAL A 15 13.09 2.86 -0.10
C VAL A 15 13.33 2.84 1.42
N ASP A 16 14.44 3.42 1.88
CA ASP A 16 14.77 3.55 3.30
C ASP A 16 15.24 4.96 3.65
N GLU A 17 14.38 5.92 3.40
CA GLU A 17 14.60 7.32 3.81
C GLU A 17 14.18 7.52 5.26
N ARG A 18 15.02 8.17 6.06
CA ARG A 18 14.79 8.39 7.49
C ARG A 18 14.57 9.88 7.80
N ASN A 19 13.68 10.17 8.74
CA ASN A 19 13.32 11.53 9.18
C ASN A 19 14.39 12.14 10.11
N ARG A 20 15.67 12.15 9.66
CA ARG A 20 16.82 12.55 10.48
C ARG A 20 16.77 13.98 10.98
N ASP A 21 16.24 14.85 10.16
CA ASP A 21 16.08 16.29 10.40
C ASP A 21 14.78 16.66 11.13
N LEU A 22 13.88 15.67 11.32
CA LEU A 22 12.57 15.85 11.98
C LEU A 22 11.65 16.87 11.26
N GLU A 23 11.87 17.12 9.96
CA GLU A 23 11.06 18.08 9.20
C GLU A 23 9.64 17.57 8.96
N ILE A 24 9.46 16.27 8.79
CA ILE A 24 8.14 15.70 8.56
C ILE A 24 7.54 15.24 9.91
N THR A 25 6.39 15.81 10.25
CA THR A 25 5.72 15.56 11.53
C THR A 25 4.42 14.76 11.41
N LYS A 26 3.87 14.63 10.17
CA LYS A 26 2.64 13.85 9.93
C LYS A 26 2.90 12.37 10.13
N LEU A 27 2.49 11.83 11.28
CA LEU A 27 2.69 10.42 11.62
C LEU A 27 1.46 9.59 11.23
N LEU A 28 1.68 8.63 10.36
CA LEU A 28 0.66 7.68 9.91
C LEU A 28 1.04 6.23 10.21
N GLY A 29 0.07 5.37 10.09
CA GLY A 29 0.20 3.92 10.04
C GLY A 29 -0.51 3.37 8.81
N VAL A 30 -0.37 2.08 8.55
CA VAL A 30 -1.02 1.41 7.42
C VAL A 30 -2.08 0.43 7.92
N SER A 31 -3.32 0.64 7.50
CA SER A 31 -4.46 -0.19 7.87
C SER A 31 -4.60 -1.43 6.98
N ILE A 32 -5.24 -2.47 7.52
CA ILE A 32 -5.73 -3.62 6.73
C ILE A 32 -6.84 -3.25 5.74
N SER A 33 -7.43 -2.05 5.87
CA SER A 33 -8.33 -1.47 4.85
C SER A 33 -7.60 -0.87 3.66
N LYS A 34 -6.27 -1.10 3.55
CA LYS A 34 -5.41 -0.66 2.45
C LYS A 34 -5.30 0.87 2.33
N LYS A 35 -5.26 1.55 3.47
CA LYS A 35 -5.15 3.01 3.55
C LYS A 35 -4.14 3.44 4.58
N PHE A 36 -3.50 4.58 4.36
CA PHE A 36 -2.84 5.30 5.42
C PHE A 36 -3.87 5.87 6.39
N ILE A 37 -3.61 5.76 7.67
CA ILE A 37 -4.49 6.24 8.75
C ILE A 37 -3.64 6.95 9.81
N PRO A 38 -4.19 7.90 10.58
CA PRO A 38 -3.49 8.45 11.73
C PRO A 38 -2.97 7.34 12.64
N SER A 39 -1.71 7.46 13.06
CA SER A 39 -1.13 6.46 13.97
C SER A 39 -1.78 6.54 15.34
N ILE A 40 -2.15 5.39 15.89
CA ILE A 40 -2.65 5.25 17.26
C ILE A 40 -1.51 4.95 18.26
N ALA A 41 -0.27 4.87 17.78
CA ALA A 41 0.88 4.58 18.63
C ALA A 41 1.14 5.72 19.61
N ASN A 42 1.41 5.38 20.87
CA ASN A 42 1.92 6.36 21.82
C ASN A 42 3.40 6.65 21.50
N ILE A 43 3.66 7.88 21.06
CA ILE A 43 5.00 8.34 20.66
C ILE A 43 5.70 9.20 21.73
N VAL A 44 5.11 9.34 22.91
CA VAL A 44 5.72 10.13 23.98
C VAL A 44 7.07 9.51 24.37
N GLY A 45 8.15 10.28 24.20
CA GLY A 45 9.52 9.82 24.43
C GLY A 45 10.12 8.94 23.32
N THR A 46 9.43 8.78 22.17
CA THR A 46 9.95 8.04 21.02
C THR A 46 10.80 8.95 20.15
N ASP A 47 11.97 8.48 19.76
CA ASP A 47 12.83 9.15 18.77
C ASP A 47 12.27 8.97 17.35
N LEU A 48 11.65 10.02 16.81
CA LEU A 48 11.07 10.01 15.47
C LEU A 48 12.11 10.17 14.35
N SER A 49 13.38 10.45 14.66
CA SER A 49 14.45 10.54 13.67
C SER A 49 14.73 9.20 12.98
N ASN A 50 14.36 8.09 13.61
CA ASN A 50 14.49 6.73 13.08
C ASN A 50 13.26 6.25 12.30
N TYR A 51 12.19 7.04 12.29
CA TYR A 51 11.01 6.72 11.49
C TYR A 51 11.32 6.86 9.99
N LYS A 52 10.62 6.08 9.19
CA LYS A 52 10.77 6.15 7.73
C LYS A 52 9.89 7.24 7.17
N ILE A 53 10.43 7.99 6.21
CA ILE A 53 9.66 8.90 5.39
C ILE A 53 8.97 8.10 4.29
N VAL A 54 7.72 8.40 4.03
CA VAL A 54 6.98 7.95 2.85
C VAL A 54 6.64 9.20 2.04
N ARG A 55 7.15 9.25 0.83
CA ARG A 55 6.87 10.34 -0.11
C ARG A 55 5.58 10.07 -0.87
N THR A 56 4.91 11.14 -1.30
CA THR A 56 3.78 11.04 -2.23
C THR A 56 4.15 10.19 -3.44
N GLY A 57 3.35 9.18 -3.72
CA GLY A 57 3.62 8.25 -4.83
C GLY A 57 4.37 6.97 -4.44
N GLN A 58 4.65 6.79 -3.15
CA GLN A 58 5.25 5.57 -2.60
C GLN A 58 4.22 4.70 -1.89
N PHE A 59 4.63 3.47 -1.62
CA PHE A 59 3.88 2.47 -0.88
C PHE A 59 4.52 2.18 0.47
N ALA A 60 3.70 1.75 1.41
CA ALA A 60 4.19 1.12 2.62
C ALA A 60 3.38 -0.12 2.96
N TYR A 61 4.05 -1.16 3.50
CA TYR A 61 3.35 -2.32 4.03
C TYR A 61 3.95 -2.81 5.35
N GLY A 62 3.10 -3.37 6.19
CA GLY A 62 3.52 -4.06 7.40
C GLY A 62 3.81 -5.53 7.09
N SER A 63 5.08 -5.94 7.26
CA SER A 63 5.50 -7.33 6.97
C SER A 63 4.91 -8.34 7.96
N VAL A 64 4.62 -7.94 9.21
CA VAL A 64 4.06 -8.84 10.23
C VAL A 64 2.56 -9.05 9.97
N THR A 65 2.18 -10.26 9.56
CA THR A 65 0.80 -10.62 9.20
C THR A 65 0.03 -11.31 10.31
N SER A 66 0.70 -11.88 11.30
CA SER A 66 0.10 -12.70 12.36
C SER A 66 -1.00 -12.02 13.20
N ARG A 67 -1.05 -10.68 13.21
CA ARG A 67 -2.07 -9.91 13.94
C ARG A 67 -3.16 -9.31 13.05
N ASN A 68 -3.04 -9.49 11.74
CA ASN A 68 -3.89 -8.83 10.76
C ASN A 68 -5.03 -9.73 10.24
N GLY A 69 -5.19 -10.93 10.81
CA GLY A 69 -6.14 -11.93 10.32
C GLY A 69 -5.76 -12.40 8.92
N GLU A 70 -6.71 -12.28 7.99
CA GLU A 70 -6.53 -12.74 6.60
C GLU A 70 -6.04 -11.65 5.63
N LYS A 71 -5.75 -10.45 6.14
CA LYS A 71 -5.39 -9.29 5.31
C LYS A 71 -3.99 -8.78 5.61
N ILE A 72 -3.30 -8.31 4.58
CA ILE A 72 -2.06 -7.58 4.74
C ILE A 72 -2.33 -6.07 4.78
N SER A 73 -1.64 -5.36 5.68
CA SER A 73 -1.63 -3.90 5.68
C SER A 73 -0.66 -3.40 4.62
N ILE A 74 -1.17 -2.87 3.54
CA ILE A 74 -0.41 -2.24 2.44
C ILE A 74 -1.21 -1.06 1.90
N ALA A 75 -0.55 0.05 1.59
CA ALA A 75 -1.22 1.24 1.05
C ALA A 75 -0.28 2.04 0.14
N TYR A 76 -0.89 2.80 -0.74
CA TYR A 76 -0.27 3.80 -1.62
C TYR A 76 -0.54 5.19 -1.06
N LEU A 77 0.49 6.04 -0.97
CA LEU A 77 0.37 7.41 -0.49
C LEU A 77 0.10 8.35 -1.67
N ASP A 78 -1.12 8.84 -1.76
CA ASP A 78 -1.58 9.84 -2.75
C ASP A 78 -1.78 11.25 -2.15
N GLU A 79 -1.48 11.39 -0.87
CA GLU A 79 -1.50 12.64 -0.12
C GLU A 79 -0.08 13.17 0.14
N GLU A 80 0.04 14.18 1.00
CA GLU A 80 1.32 14.75 1.42
C GLU A 80 2.23 13.75 2.13
N ASP A 81 3.52 14.00 2.08
CA ASP A 81 4.56 13.19 2.71
C ASP A 81 4.28 12.95 4.19
N CYS A 82 4.60 11.77 4.67
CA CYS A 82 4.40 11.39 6.06
C CYS A 82 5.56 10.56 6.61
N ILE A 83 5.55 10.32 7.91
CA ILE A 83 6.44 9.38 8.57
C ILE A 83 5.65 8.17 9.07
N ILE A 84 6.31 7.01 9.06
CA ILE A 84 5.78 5.76 9.61
C ILE A 84 6.84 5.06 10.45
N SER A 85 6.42 4.14 11.31
CA SER A 85 7.33 3.34 12.11
C SER A 85 8.36 2.60 11.23
N SER A 86 9.58 2.47 11.73
CA SER A 86 10.66 1.74 11.07
C SER A 86 10.35 0.26 10.78
N SER A 87 9.32 -0.30 11.42
CA SER A 87 8.86 -1.68 11.20
C SER A 87 8.15 -1.90 9.85
N TYR A 88 7.70 -0.83 9.20
CA TYR A 88 7.12 -0.92 7.87
C TYR A 88 8.20 -0.98 6.78
N THR A 89 7.89 -1.64 5.68
CA THR A 89 8.68 -1.58 4.46
C THR A 89 8.08 -0.54 3.53
N VAL A 90 8.91 0.42 3.08
CA VAL A 90 8.54 1.43 2.08
C VAL A 90 9.12 1.03 0.75
N PHE A 91 8.38 1.23 -0.33
CA PHE A 91 8.84 0.94 -1.68
C PHE A 91 8.15 1.83 -2.71
N GLU A 92 8.67 1.86 -3.92
CA GLU A 92 8.08 2.62 -5.02
C GLU A 92 8.17 1.86 -6.34
N VAL A 93 7.36 2.28 -7.31
CA VAL A 93 7.49 1.86 -8.70
C VAL A 93 8.64 2.61 -9.34
N GLU A 94 9.61 1.89 -9.94
CA GLU A 94 10.80 2.47 -10.56
C GLU A 94 10.46 3.27 -11.81
N ASN A 95 9.64 2.71 -12.68
CA ASN A 95 9.24 3.34 -13.94
C ASN A 95 7.72 3.43 -14.06
N LYS A 96 7.18 4.61 -13.73
CA LYS A 96 5.74 4.90 -13.82
C LYS A 96 5.19 4.93 -15.26
N LYS A 97 6.06 4.84 -16.28
CA LYS A 97 5.64 4.68 -17.67
C LYS A 97 5.37 3.22 -18.06
N GLU A 98 5.83 2.28 -17.24
CA GLU A 98 5.61 0.85 -17.44
C GLU A 98 4.55 0.29 -16.49
N LEU A 99 4.62 0.67 -15.21
CA LEU A 99 3.66 0.27 -14.19
C LEU A 99 3.09 1.50 -13.48
N ASP A 100 1.79 1.70 -13.58
CA ASP A 100 1.08 2.76 -12.87
C ASP A 100 0.91 2.39 -11.40
N PRO A 101 1.33 3.24 -10.42
CA PRO A 101 1.20 2.92 -8.99
C PRO A 101 -0.24 2.73 -8.54
N GLU A 102 -1.20 3.47 -9.07
CA GLU A 102 -2.61 3.31 -8.69
C GLU A 102 -3.17 1.99 -9.25
N TYR A 103 -2.76 1.59 -10.46
CA TYR A 103 -3.09 0.27 -11.01
C TYR A 103 -2.53 -0.85 -10.12
N LEU A 104 -1.26 -0.71 -9.68
CA LEU A 104 -0.66 -1.65 -8.74
C LEU A 104 -1.43 -1.71 -7.41
N MET A 105 -1.91 -0.57 -6.91
CA MET A 105 -2.73 -0.54 -5.69
C MET A 105 -4.06 -1.26 -5.86
N LEU A 106 -4.69 -1.21 -7.06
CA LEU A 106 -5.89 -2.01 -7.36
C LEU A 106 -5.59 -3.50 -7.28
N TRP A 107 -4.41 -3.94 -7.75
CA TRP A 107 -3.99 -5.33 -7.63
C TRP A 107 -3.85 -5.76 -6.16
N PHE A 108 -3.20 -4.95 -5.34
CA PHE A 108 -3.05 -5.21 -3.91
C PHE A 108 -4.37 -5.19 -3.13
N SER A 109 -5.38 -4.51 -3.65
CA SER A 109 -6.70 -4.42 -3.01
C SER A 109 -7.56 -5.68 -3.19
N ARG A 110 -7.11 -6.62 -4.02
CA ARG A 110 -7.85 -7.85 -4.31
C ARG A 110 -7.73 -8.87 -3.16
N PRO A 111 -8.80 -9.61 -2.85
CA PRO A 111 -8.76 -10.69 -1.87
C PRO A 111 -7.74 -11.79 -2.22
N GLU A 112 -7.45 -11.99 -3.52
CA GLU A 112 -6.46 -12.96 -3.98
C GLU A 112 -5.06 -12.60 -3.51
N PHE A 113 -4.73 -11.31 -3.50
CA PHE A 113 -3.44 -10.83 -3.00
C PHE A 113 -3.33 -11.04 -1.47
N ASP A 114 -4.39 -10.78 -0.72
CA ASP A 114 -4.41 -11.06 0.72
C ASP A 114 -4.17 -12.56 1.01
N ARG A 115 -4.84 -13.46 0.26
CA ARG A 115 -4.63 -14.90 0.37
C ARG A 115 -3.20 -15.31 0.01
N TYR A 116 -2.64 -14.74 -1.06
CA TYR A 116 -1.24 -14.96 -1.45
C TYR A 116 -0.28 -14.52 -0.33
N ALA A 117 -0.42 -13.29 0.16
CA ALA A 117 0.42 -12.76 1.23
C ALA A 117 0.31 -13.62 2.51
N ARG A 118 -0.89 -14.08 2.85
CA ARG A 118 -1.10 -14.97 4.00
C ARG A 118 -0.43 -16.34 3.80
N TYR A 119 -0.59 -16.94 2.63
CA TYR A 119 0.03 -18.23 2.30
C TYR A 119 1.55 -18.16 2.30
N LYS A 120 2.12 -17.05 1.83
CA LYS A 120 3.56 -16.82 1.75
C LYS A 120 4.18 -16.26 3.04
N SER A 121 3.38 -15.98 4.06
CA SER A 121 3.89 -15.54 5.36
C SER A 121 4.40 -16.74 6.16
N HIS A 122 5.63 -16.63 6.69
CA HIS A 122 6.30 -17.68 7.43
C HIS A 122 6.80 -17.18 8.79
N GLY A 123 6.95 -18.11 9.74
CA GLY A 123 7.52 -17.86 11.07
C GLY A 123 6.74 -18.56 12.18
N SER A 124 7.45 -19.08 13.18
CA SER A 124 6.85 -19.85 14.27
C SER A 124 6.23 -18.98 15.38
N VAL A 125 6.72 -17.76 15.56
CA VAL A 125 6.26 -16.81 16.60
C VAL A 125 5.53 -15.61 15.97
N ARG A 126 6.04 -15.13 14.84
CA ARG A 126 5.43 -14.07 14.04
C ARG A 126 5.50 -14.47 12.59
N GLU A 127 4.35 -14.53 11.96
CA GLU A 127 4.29 -14.73 10.50
C GLU A 127 4.67 -13.44 9.80
N ILE A 128 5.64 -13.54 8.91
CA ILE A 128 6.22 -12.40 8.18
C ILE A 128 6.07 -12.65 6.69
N PHE A 129 5.52 -11.67 6.00
CA PHE A 129 5.52 -11.59 4.54
C PHE A 129 6.75 -10.80 4.10
N GLU A 130 7.76 -11.54 3.65
CA GLU A 130 9.08 -10.99 3.30
C GLU A 130 9.04 -10.16 2.02
N TRP A 131 9.99 -9.22 1.90
CA TRP A 131 10.16 -8.40 0.68
C TRP A 131 10.34 -9.26 -0.58
N ASN A 132 11.13 -10.32 -0.49
CA ASN A 132 11.37 -11.22 -1.61
C ASN A 132 10.07 -11.91 -2.07
N GLU A 133 9.18 -12.27 -1.15
CA GLU A 133 7.87 -12.84 -1.50
C GLU A 133 6.96 -11.81 -2.19
N LEU A 134 7.03 -10.53 -1.78
CA LEU A 134 6.35 -9.45 -2.50
C LEU A 134 6.90 -9.29 -3.92
N CYS A 135 8.22 -9.36 -4.09
CA CYS A 135 8.85 -9.28 -5.40
C CYS A 135 8.47 -10.44 -6.33
N MET A 136 8.14 -11.60 -5.79
CA MET A 136 7.73 -12.80 -6.57
C MET A 136 6.25 -12.78 -6.99
N VAL A 137 5.49 -11.77 -6.60
CA VAL A 137 4.10 -11.61 -7.07
C VAL A 137 4.06 -11.50 -8.58
N GLU A 138 3.19 -12.30 -9.19
CA GLU A 138 2.90 -12.23 -10.61
C GLU A 138 1.62 -11.45 -10.86
N LEU A 139 1.66 -10.49 -11.78
CA LEU A 139 0.51 -9.68 -12.16
C LEU A 139 0.51 -9.37 -13.65
N PRO A 140 -0.66 -9.15 -14.26
CA PRO A 140 -0.72 -8.66 -15.63
C PRO A 140 -0.25 -7.20 -15.67
N VAL A 141 0.63 -6.88 -16.60
CA VAL A 141 1.11 -5.51 -16.83
C VAL A 141 0.79 -5.15 -18.28
N PRO A 142 -0.47 -4.74 -18.57
CA PRO A 142 -0.84 -4.25 -19.89
C PRO A 142 -0.14 -2.92 -20.19
N ASP A 143 -0.35 -2.37 -21.39
CA ASP A 143 0.21 -1.06 -21.71
C ASP A 143 -0.31 0.02 -20.74
N ILE A 144 0.47 1.09 -20.57
CA ILE A 144 0.20 2.13 -19.56
C ILE A 144 -1.14 2.85 -19.81
N SER A 145 -1.62 2.91 -21.06
CA SER A 145 -2.90 3.53 -21.39
C SER A 145 -4.07 2.67 -20.90
N GLU A 146 -3.96 1.37 -21.03
CA GLU A 146 -4.95 0.42 -20.50
C GLU A 146 -4.97 0.44 -18.98
N GLN A 147 -3.79 0.45 -18.31
CA GLN A 147 -3.70 0.58 -16.87
C GLN A 147 -4.44 1.82 -16.35
N LYS A 148 -4.17 2.99 -16.95
CA LYS A 148 -4.84 4.25 -16.61
C LYS A 148 -6.34 4.24 -16.86
N ASN A 149 -6.79 3.58 -17.92
CA ASN A 149 -8.22 3.42 -18.21
C ASN A 149 -8.90 2.56 -17.14
N ILE A 150 -8.26 1.48 -16.69
CA ILE A 150 -8.75 0.64 -15.58
C ILE A 150 -8.87 1.45 -14.29
N VAL A 151 -7.82 2.20 -13.92
CA VAL A 151 -7.84 3.09 -12.74
C VAL A 151 -8.96 4.11 -12.83
N LYS A 152 -9.11 4.78 -13.96
CA LYS A 152 -10.17 5.78 -14.18
C LYS A 152 -11.56 5.18 -14.06
N ALA A 153 -11.80 4.00 -14.65
CA ALA A 153 -13.06 3.31 -14.55
C ALA A 153 -13.38 2.93 -13.08
N TYR A 154 -12.40 2.40 -12.36
CA TYR A 154 -12.55 2.06 -10.95
C TYR A 154 -12.88 3.30 -10.08
N LYS A 155 -12.11 4.40 -10.24
CA LYS A 155 -12.38 5.67 -9.52
C LYS A 155 -13.78 6.20 -9.81
N THR A 156 -14.20 6.19 -11.06
CA THR A 156 -15.55 6.65 -11.44
C THR A 156 -16.65 5.87 -10.70
N ILE A 157 -16.48 4.56 -10.54
CA ILE A 157 -17.47 3.73 -9.83
C ILE A 157 -17.41 4.00 -8.31
N THR A 158 -16.22 4.03 -7.74
CA THR A 158 -16.05 4.24 -6.29
C THR A 158 -16.52 5.62 -5.85
N ASP A 159 -16.24 6.66 -6.63
CA ASP A 159 -16.71 8.03 -6.35
C ASP A 159 -18.25 8.12 -6.40
N ARG A 160 -18.88 7.44 -7.37
CA ARG A 160 -20.34 7.36 -7.43
C ARG A 160 -20.94 6.63 -6.24
N ILE A 161 -20.31 5.55 -5.78
CA ILE A 161 -20.73 4.83 -4.59
C ILE A 161 -20.63 5.73 -3.35
N ALA A 162 -19.50 6.43 -3.18
CA ALA A 162 -19.27 7.36 -2.08
C ALA A 162 -20.30 8.49 -2.07
N LEU A 163 -20.57 9.10 -3.23
CA LEU A 163 -21.57 10.16 -3.37
C LEU A 163 -22.96 9.67 -3.02
N LYS A 164 -23.39 8.49 -3.53
CA LYS A 164 -24.68 7.92 -3.21
C LYS A 164 -24.83 7.64 -1.71
N LYS A 165 -23.77 7.16 -1.06
CA LYS A 165 -23.77 6.93 0.38
C LYS A 165 -23.96 8.23 1.14
N GLN A 166 -23.24 9.30 0.80
CA GLN A 166 -23.42 10.63 1.40
C GLN A 166 -24.84 11.17 1.24
N ILE A 167 -25.45 11.01 0.05
CA ILE A 167 -26.82 11.42 -0.21
C ILE A 167 -27.78 10.64 0.69
N ASN A 168 -27.64 9.33 0.81
CA ASN A 168 -28.49 8.51 1.66
C ASN A 168 -28.36 8.87 3.15
N ASP A 169 -27.12 9.10 3.61
CA ASP A 169 -26.86 9.49 5.00
C ASP A 169 -27.53 10.87 5.32
N ASN A 170 -27.48 11.82 4.37
CA ASN A 170 -28.12 13.13 4.51
C ASN A 170 -29.65 13.08 4.44
N LEU A 171 -30.23 12.08 3.75
CA LEU A 171 -31.68 11.91 3.68
C LEU A 171 -32.26 11.18 4.92
N ALA A 172 -31.43 10.49 5.66
CA ALA A 172 -31.80 9.75 6.87
C ALA A 172 -31.63 10.58 8.16
N ALA A 173 -31.02 11.76 8.08
CA ALA A 173 -30.80 12.70 9.19
C ALA A 173 -31.93 13.73 9.26
#